data_73fa9e8b87e4e00048dbba2b427776ad
#
_entry.id   73fa9e8b87e4e00048dbba2b427776ad
#
_cell.length_a   1.000
_cell.length_b   1.000
_cell.length_c   1.000
_cell.angle_alpha   90.00
_cell.angle_beta   90.00
_cell.angle_gamma   90.00
#
_symmetry.space_group_name_H-M   'P 1'
#
loop_
_entity.id
_entity.type
_entity.pdbx_description
1 polymer ?
#
loop_
_entity_poly.entity_id
_entity_poly.type
_entity_poly.pdbx_seq_one_letter_code
_entity_poly.pdbx_strand_id
1 'polypeptide(L)'
;MTGDAPVDGTRPGSALRANAAFRRLWTARSISAFGDSLGLVALIVFVADSAGEAFAVAALLLVGEFIPSLLGPFSGALSDRFDRRRVMVLSELVQAVAVLLIATTLPPMPVLLMLVAVRAVASQVLQPAARSVIPVLVPDRHLESANSAIGFGANGMEAIGPFVAAALLEVIGIRAVLLIDVATFLLSAALLIRLRPLPPAAVQDGQRPRIVADVVTGLRFMATAPLIRAVALGFVAVVICNGVDDVALLFLVQDSFHANTSTTGYLYGAVGLGLLAGYLILGRRGTRTPMIVLFLLGCAVSSLGNLLTGLAWTLTAAFTLQLLRGVGLSAMDIGVNTLVQRQVPAAMTGRVFGTLYGAVGAAAAISYLAGAALLETNGPRVTFIVAGSIGLLCTITAAAVISRHPPPTHDTN
;
A
#
# COMPACT_ATOMS: atom_id res chain seq x y z
N MET A 1 11.95 -10.18 -45.94
CA MET A 1 12.76 -9.11 -45.31
C MET A 1 12.04 -8.66 -44.08
N THR A 2 12.26 -9.36 -42.99
CA THR A 2 11.69 -9.06 -41.67
C THR A 2 12.70 -8.14 -40.97
N GLY A 3 12.31 -6.87 -40.82
CA GLY A 3 13.13 -5.90 -40.15
C GLY A 3 13.17 -6.19 -38.65
N ASP A 4 14.31 -6.62 -38.15
CA ASP A 4 14.65 -6.63 -36.74
C ASP A 4 14.48 -5.22 -36.17
N ALA A 5 13.47 -5.05 -35.31
CA ALA A 5 13.38 -3.85 -34.50
C ALA A 5 14.59 -3.83 -33.54
N PRO A 6 15.32 -2.72 -33.43
CA PRO A 6 16.49 -2.64 -32.56
C PRO A 6 16.09 -2.95 -31.13
N VAL A 7 16.78 -3.90 -30.51
CA VAL A 7 16.74 -4.17 -29.07
C VAL A 7 17.21 -2.88 -28.38
N ASP A 8 16.23 -2.07 -27.96
CA ASP A 8 16.49 -0.80 -27.28
C ASP A 8 17.11 -1.11 -25.91
N GLY A 9 18.44 -1.06 -25.84
CA GLY A 9 19.25 -1.27 -24.64
C GLY A 9 19.11 -0.15 -23.59
N THR A 10 18.01 0.60 -23.60
CA THR A 10 17.77 1.67 -22.65
C THR A 10 17.54 1.09 -21.25
N ARG A 11 18.27 1.64 -20.28
CA ARG A 11 18.10 1.27 -18.87
C ARG A 11 16.64 1.47 -18.47
N PRO A 12 16.01 0.55 -17.71
CA PRO A 12 14.59 0.62 -17.34
C PRO A 12 14.14 1.99 -16.80
N GLY A 13 14.98 2.63 -15.98
CA GLY A 13 14.70 3.95 -15.43
C GLY A 13 14.65 5.08 -16.47
N SER A 14 15.40 5.00 -17.58
CA SER A 14 15.35 6.01 -18.64
C SER A 14 14.10 5.87 -19.50
N ALA A 15 13.67 4.64 -19.79
CA ALA A 15 12.45 4.35 -20.53
C ALA A 15 11.19 4.84 -19.76
N LEU A 16 11.13 4.62 -18.45
CA LEU A 16 10.03 5.12 -17.61
C LEU A 16 10.02 6.65 -17.54
N ARG A 17 11.18 7.30 -17.45
CA ARG A 17 11.29 8.75 -17.47
C ARG A 17 10.89 9.36 -18.81
N ALA A 18 11.09 8.66 -19.92
CA ALA A 18 10.64 9.08 -21.24
C ALA A 18 9.12 8.94 -21.42
N ASN A 19 8.47 8.02 -20.70
CA ASN A 19 7.03 7.78 -20.78
C ASN A 19 6.23 8.87 -20.05
N ALA A 20 5.70 9.83 -20.81
CA ALA A 20 4.96 10.96 -20.25
C ALA A 20 3.68 10.55 -19.50
N ALA A 21 3.00 9.48 -19.92
CA ALA A 21 1.79 8.98 -19.25
C ALA A 21 2.14 8.36 -17.90
N PHE A 22 3.17 7.53 -17.84
CA PHE A 22 3.66 6.97 -16.59
C PHE A 22 4.15 8.06 -15.62
N ARG A 23 4.91 9.06 -16.10
CA ARG A 23 5.34 10.19 -15.26
C ARG A 23 4.17 10.93 -14.65
N ARG A 24 3.10 11.20 -15.44
CA ARG A 24 1.89 11.87 -14.92
C ARG A 24 1.23 11.06 -13.82
N LEU A 25 1.07 9.74 -14.01
CA LEU A 25 0.53 8.85 -12.99
C LEU A 25 1.41 8.83 -11.74
N TRP A 26 2.73 8.66 -11.90
CA TRP A 26 3.68 8.63 -10.79
C TRP A 26 3.66 9.94 -10.00
N THR A 27 3.76 11.09 -10.67
CA THR A 27 3.75 12.40 -10.03
C THR A 27 2.42 12.67 -9.33
N ALA A 28 1.28 12.35 -9.97
CA ALA A 28 -0.04 12.48 -9.38
C ALA A 28 -0.15 11.67 -8.08
N ARG A 29 0.25 10.39 -8.12
CA ARG A 29 0.20 9.51 -6.95
C ARG A 29 1.14 9.96 -5.82
N SER A 30 2.35 10.41 -6.15
CA SER A 30 3.30 10.88 -5.15
C SER A 30 2.83 12.19 -4.49
N ILE A 31 2.29 13.12 -5.26
CA ILE A 31 1.74 14.39 -4.73
C ILE A 31 0.53 14.12 -3.85
N SER A 32 -0.39 13.27 -4.29
CA SER A 32 -1.58 12.89 -3.51
C SER A 32 -1.17 12.22 -2.18
N ALA A 33 -0.23 11.25 -2.21
CA ALA A 33 0.28 10.60 -1.01
C ALA A 33 0.94 11.58 -0.02
N PHE A 34 1.64 12.61 -0.54
CA PHE A 34 2.21 13.66 0.29
C PHE A 34 1.10 14.47 0.99
N GLY A 35 0.08 14.91 0.24
CA GLY A 35 -1.08 15.61 0.82
C GLY A 35 -1.81 14.76 1.86
N ASP A 36 -2.10 13.49 1.52
CA ASP A 36 -2.72 12.52 2.44
C ASP A 36 -1.98 12.45 3.78
N SER A 37 -0.65 12.41 3.72
CA SER A 37 0.18 12.34 4.92
C SER A 37 0.14 13.63 5.75
N LEU A 38 0.15 14.81 5.08
CA LEU A 38 -0.04 16.09 5.74
C LEU A 38 -1.42 16.19 6.41
N GLY A 39 -2.46 15.83 5.65
CA GLY A 39 -3.85 15.89 6.10
C GLY A 39 -4.11 14.96 7.29
N LEU A 40 -3.56 13.75 7.28
CA LEU A 40 -3.69 12.80 8.40
C LEU A 40 -3.14 13.37 9.70
N VAL A 41 -1.91 13.91 9.67
CA VAL A 41 -1.28 14.52 10.86
C VAL A 41 -2.10 15.72 11.34
N ALA A 42 -2.56 16.58 10.42
CA ALA A 42 -3.38 17.75 10.77
C ALA A 42 -4.72 17.33 11.42
N LEU A 43 -5.36 16.26 10.93
CA LEU A 43 -6.60 15.72 11.50
C LEU A 43 -6.38 15.10 12.86
N ILE A 44 -5.28 14.36 13.07
CA ILE A 44 -4.92 13.79 14.38
C ILE A 44 -4.74 14.90 15.40
N VAL A 45 -3.97 15.94 15.05
CA VAL A 45 -3.76 17.11 15.96
C VAL A 45 -5.08 17.80 16.24
N PHE A 46 -5.90 18.07 15.21
CA PHE A 46 -7.21 18.72 15.37
C PHE A 46 -8.14 17.94 16.32
N VAL A 47 -8.20 16.62 16.18
CA VAL A 47 -9.05 15.78 17.02
C VAL A 47 -8.51 15.68 18.44
N ALA A 48 -7.19 15.56 18.61
CA ALA A 48 -6.54 15.53 19.92
C ALA A 48 -6.80 16.84 20.71
N ASP A 49 -6.66 17.98 20.04
CA ASP A 49 -6.90 19.29 20.66
C ASP A 49 -8.38 19.55 20.96
N SER A 50 -9.29 19.07 20.10
CA SER A 50 -10.73 19.36 20.21
C SER A 50 -11.46 18.45 21.16
N ALA A 51 -11.14 17.15 21.18
CA ALA A 51 -11.86 16.14 21.97
C ALA A 51 -11.15 15.79 23.28
N GLY A 52 -9.82 15.94 23.35
CA GLY A 52 -9.01 15.61 24.53
C GLY A 52 -8.99 14.12 24.90
N GLU A 53 -9.62 13.26 24.09
CA GLU A 53 -9.81 11.84 24.35
C GLU A 53 -9.08 10.98 23.31
N ALA A 54 -8.27 10.02 23.77
CA ALA A 54 -7.59 9.04 22.91
C ALA A 54 -8.58 8.24 22.04
N PHE A 55 -9.80 8.02 22.55
CA PHE A 55 -10.87 7.34 21.81
C PHE A 55 -11.26 8.07 20.51
N ALA A 56 -11.28 9.40 20.52
CA ALA A 56 -11.62 10.19 19.33
C ALA A 56 -10.57 10.03 18.22
N VAL A 57 -9.28 10.00 18.59
CA VAL A 57 -8.20 9.74 17.64
C VAL A 57 -8.26 8.30 17.11
N ALA A 58 -8.54 7.34 17.98
CA ALA A 58 -8.73 5.94 17.56
C ALA A 58 -9.91 5.78 16.59
N ALA A 59 -11.04 6.46 16.84
CA ALA A 59 -12.18 6.47 15.94
C ALA A 59 -11.84 7.08 14.57
N LEU A 60 -11.05 8.17 14.54
CA LEU A 60 -10.57 8.79 13.31
C LEU A 60 -9.75 7.79 12.46
N LEU A 61 -8.79 7.10 13.07
CA LEU A 61 -7.95 6.11 12.40
C LEU A 61 -8.75 4.90 11.95
N LEU A 62 -9.67 4.40 12.80
CA LEU A 62 -10.55 3.28 12.44
C LEU A 62 -11.42 3.61 11.22
N VAL A 63 -12.02 4.79 11.18
CA VAL A 63 -12.85 5.23 10.05
C VAL A 63 -12.01 5.49 8.81
N GLY A 64 -10.81 6.04 8.97
CA GLY A 64 -9.92 6.39 7.87
C GLY A 64 -9.29 5.19 7.16
N GLU A 65 -9.02 4.10 7.88
CA GLU A 65 -8.25 2.97 7.36
C GLU A 65 -9.02 1.65 7.32
N PHE A 66 -9.71 1.29 8.41
CA PHE A 66 -10.35 -0.03 8.51
C PHE A 66 -11.64 -0.12 7.71
N ILE A 67 -12.55 0.85 7.84
CA ILE A 67 -13.86 0.81 7.15
C ILE A 67 -13.70 0.73 5.62
N PRO A 68 -12.82 1.54 4.97
CA PRO A 68 -12.63 1.46 3.54
C PRO A 68 -12.09 0.12 3.05
N SER A 69 -11.24 -0.55 3.84
CA SER A 69 -10.66 -1.83 3.44
C SER A 69 -11.71 -2.93 3.26
N LEU A 70 -12.81 -2.88 4.03
CA LEU A 70 -13.95 -3.79 3.86
C LEU A 70 -14.67 -3.61 2.51
N LEU A 71 -14.56 -2.43 1.90
CA LEU A 71 -15.14 -2.13 0.59
C LEU A 71 -14.20 -2.48 -0.57
N GLY A 72 -13.03 -3.05 -0.30
CA GLY A 72 -12.02 -3.40 -1.28
C GLY A 72 -12.56 -4.14 -2.52
N PRO A 73 -13.33 -5.24 -2.39
CA PRO A 73 -13.89 -5.97 -3.52
C PRO A 73 -14.83 -5.12 -4.38
N PHE A 74 -15.61 -4.22 -3.76
CA PHE A 74 -16.52 -3.31 -4.46
C PHE A 74 -15.75 -2.22 -5.21
N SER A 75 -14.71 -1.66 -4.60
CA SER A 75 -13.85 -0.64 -5.23
C SER A 75 -13.12 -1.21 -6.45
N GLY A 76 -12.67 -2.45 -6.38
CA GLY A 76 -12.07 -3.17 -7.49
C GLY A 76 -13.05 -3.39 -8.66
N ALA A 77 -14.28 -3.85 -8.35
CA ALA A 77 -15.33 -4.03 -9.36
C ALA A 77 -15.70 -2.70 -10.04
N LEU A 78 -15.74 -1.61 -9.27
CA LEU A 78 -16.01 -0.28 -9.80
C LEU A 78 -14.89 0.18 -10.76
N SER A 79 -13.62 -0.04 -10.40
CA SER A 79 -12.46 0.36 -11.21
C SER A 79 -12.35 -0.39 -12.53
N ASP A 80 -12.80 -1.65 -12.60
CA ASP A 80 -12.79 -2.43 -13.85
C ASP A 80 -13.93 -2.07 -14.79
N ARG A 81 -15.00 -1.50 -14.27
CA ARG A 81 -16.23 -1.23 -15.01
C ARG A 81 -16.26 0.10 -15.73
N PHE A 82 -15.60 1.11 -15.14
CA PHE A 82 -15.58 2.46 -15.68
C PHE A 82 -14.22 2.79 -16.29
N ASP A 83 -14.16 3.87 -17.05
CA ASP A 83 -12.89 4.43 -17.52
C ASP A 83 -12.01 4.73 -16.29
N ARG A 84 -10.89 4.01 -16.18
CA ARG A 84 -9.98 4.07 -15.01
C ARG A 84 -9.46 5.48 -14.76
N ARG A 85 -9.24 6.27 -15.82
CA ARG A 85 -8.88 7.69 -15.70
C ARG A 85 -9.99 8.48 -15.01
N ARG A 86 -11.26 8.27 -15.43
CA ARG A 86 -12.41 8.97 -14.81
C ARG A 86 -12.59 8.56 -13.37
N VAL A 87 -12.42 7.29 -13.04
CA VAL A 87 -12.47 6.78 -11.67
C VAL A 87 -11.42 7.46 -10.82
N MET A 88 -10.15 7.50 -11.27
CA MET A 88 -9.08 8.16 -10.53
C MET A 88 -9.34 9.65 -10.34
N VAL A 89 -9.71 10.37 -11.40
CA VAL A 89 -9.99 11.82 -11.32
C VAL A 89 -11.16 12.11 -10.37
N LEU A 90 -12.24 11.34 -10.47
CA LEU A 90 -13.41 11.54 -9.60
C LEU A 90 -13.06 11.24 -8.13
N SER A 91 -12.28 10.19 -7.86
CA SER A 91 -11.82 9.87 -6.50
C SER A 91 -10.99 11.01 -5.90
N GLU A 92 -10.05 11.60 -6.66
CA GLU A 92 -9.25 12.74 -6.21
C GLU A 92 -10.15 13.98 -5.93
N LEU A 93 -11.13 14.25 -6.80
CA LEU A 93 -12.06 15.36 -6.60
C LEU A 93 -12.96 15.19 -5.38
N VAL A 94 -13.46 13.97 -5.14
CA VAL A 94 -14.26 13.65 -3.95
C VAL A 94 -13.42 13.85 -2.68
N GLN A 95 -12.17 13.40 -2.68
CA GLN A 95 -11.24 13.62 -1.57
C GLN A 95 -10.99 15.12 -1.35
N ALA A 96 -10.72 15.87 -2.44
CA ALA A 96 -10.53 17.31 -2.37
C ALA A 96 -11.74 18.04 -1.75
N VAL A 97 -12.95 17.70 -2.17
CA VAL A 97 -14.19 18.29 -1.62
C VAL A 97 -14.38 17.92 -0.16
N ALA A 98 -14.17 16.66 0.23
CA ALA A 98 -14.31 16.25 1.62
C ALA A 98 -13.33 16.98 2.54
N VAL A 99 -12.04 17.07 2.15
CA VAL A 99 -11.03 17.79 2.94
C VAL A 99 -11.26 19.31 2.91
N LEU A 100 -11.73 19.88 1.80
CA LEU A 100 -12.09 21.30 1.72
C LEU A 100 -13.22 21.65 2.71
N LEU A 101 -14.25 20.81 2.80
CA LEU A 101 -15.32 20.99 3.77
C LEU A 101 -14.77 20.90 5.20
N ILE A 102 -13.88 19.97 5.50
CA ILE A 102 -13.22 19.89 6.80
C ILE A 102 -12.40 21.17 7.08
N ALA A 103 -11.56 21.58 6.14
CA ALA A 103 -10.67 22.74 6.29
C ALA A 103 -11.43 24.06 6.53
N THR A 104 -12.57 24.22 5.85
CA THR A 104 -13.36 25.48 5.93
C THR A 104 -14.23 25.52 7.19
N THR A 105 -14.84 24.40 7.57
CA THR A 105 -15.83 24.38 8.67
C THR A 105 -15.26 23.92 10.00
N LEU A 106 -14.18 23.10 10.00
CA LEU A 106 -13.66 22.37 11.18
C LEU A 106 -14.83 21.76 11.99
N PRO A 107 -15.56 20.81 11.40
CA PRO A 107 -16.87 20.38 11.90
C PRO A 107 -16.76 19.56 13.18
N PRO A 108 -17.87 19.42 13.92
CA PRO A 108 -17.91 18.55 15.10
C PRO A 108 -17.66 17.10 14.72
N MET A 109 -17.20 16.29 15.69
CA MET A 109 -16.69 14.93 15.51
C MET A 109 -17.56 14.02 14.61
N PRO A 110 -18.91 13.95 14.74
CA PRO A 110 -19.71 13.06 13.89
C PRO A 110 -19.63 13.43 12.40
N VAL A 111 -19.66 14.74 12.07
CA VAL A 111 -19.56 15.21 10.69
C VAL A 111 -18.13 15.05 10.17
N LEU A 112 -17.11 15.28 11.02
CA LEU A 112 -15.71 15.01 10.69
C LEU A 112 -15.51 13.55 10.29
N LEU A 113 -15.97 12.61 11.11
CA LEU A 113 -15.85 11.16 10.84
C LEU A 113 -16.58 10.78 9.55
N MET A 114 -17.75 11.36 9.28
CA MET A 114 -18.47 11.12 8.02
C MET A 114 -17.66 11.61 6.81
N LEU A 115 -17.07 12.81 6.86
CA LEU A 115 -16.25 13.34 5.77
C LEU A 115 -14.95 12.55 5.58
N VAL A 116 -14.31 12.12 6.67
CA VAL A 116 -13.16 11.23 6.64
C VAL A 116 -13.53 9.87 6.02
N ALA A 117 -14.68 9.31 6.36
CA ALA A 117 -15.17 8.07 5.73
C ALA A 117 -15.36 8.23 4.21
N VAL A 118 -15.98 9.34 3.77
CA VAL A 118 -16.16 9.65 2.33
C VAL A 118 -14.81 9.75 1.62
N ARG A 119 -13.84 10.48 2.20
CA ARG A 119 -12.48 10.60 1.70
C ARG A 119 -11.82 9.23 1.58
N ALA A 120 -11.89 8.44 2.63
CA ALA A 120 -11.23 7.14 2.73
C ALA A 120 -11.83 6.11 1.75
N VAL A 121 -13.15 6.11 1.55
CA VAL A 121 -13.81 5.30 0.52
C VAL A 121 -13.36 5.72 -0.90
N ALA A 122 -13.24 7.02 -1.15
CA ALA A 122 -12.75 7.52 -2.45
C ALA A 122 -11.28 7.10 -2.69
N SER A 123 -10.42 7.17 -1.68
CA SER A 123 -9.05 6.67 -1.72
C SER A 123 -9.01 5.17 -2.01
N GLN A 124 -9.87 4.38 -1.37
CA GLN A 124 -9.97 2.93 -1.57
C GLN A 124 -10.38 2.56 -3.01
N VAL A 125 -11.19 3.40 -3.68
CA VAL A 125 -11.57 3.20 -5.09
C VAL A 125 -10.41 3.58 -6.03
N LEU A 126 -9.63 4.60 -5.67
CA LEU A 126 -8.48 5.07 -6.45
C LEU A 126 -7.38 4.00 -6.56
N GLN A 127 -7.08 3.28 -5.48
CA GLN A 127 -5.96 2.34 -5.39
C GLN A 127 -5.98 1.24 -6.45
N PRO A 128 -7.04 0.39 -6.59
CA PRO A 128 -7.08 -0.66 -7.59
C PRO A 128 -7.12 -0.09 -9.02
N ALA A 129 -7.76 1.07 -9.24
CA ALA A 129 -7.77 1.75 -10.52
C ALA A 129 -6.33 2.14 -10.93
N ALA A 130 -5.57 2.80 -10.05
CA ALA A 130 -4.20 3.21 -10.33
C ALA A 130 -3.27 2.01 -10.61
N ARG A 131 -3.39 0.92 -9.82
CA ARG A 131 -2.57 -0.29 -10.00
C ARG A 131 -2.89 -1.01 -11.32
N SER A 132 -4.15 -1.05 -11.72
CA SER A 132 -4.59 -1.70 -12.98
C SER A 132 -4.22 -0.91 -14.24
N VAL A 133 -3.84 0.37 -14.11
CA VAL A 133 -3.39 1.21 -15.22
C VAL A 133 -1.92 0.98 -15.56
N ILE A 134 -1.08 0.58 -14.61
CA ILE A 134 0.36 0.42 -14.81
C ILE A 134 0.69 -0.49 -16.00
N PRO A 135 0.11 -1.72 -16.12
CA PRO A 135 0.41 -2.60 -17.26
C PRO A 135 -0.13 -2.10 -18.60
N VAL A 136 -1.04 -1.12 -18.60
CA VAL A 136 -1.51 -0.44 -19.83
C VAL A 136 -0.53 0.65 -20.27
N LEU A 137 0.18 1.26 -19.33
CA LEU A 137 1.10 2.37 -19.60
C LEU A 137 2.52 1.92 -19.91
N VAL A 138 2.96 0.77 -19.38
CA VAL A 138 4.35 0.32 -19.52
C VAL A 138 4.41 -1.13 -20.04
N PRO A 139 5.43 -1.47 -20.85
CA PRO A 139 5.66 -2.83 -21.29
C PRO A 139 5.93 -3.77 -20.11
N ASP A 140 5.62 -5.07 -20.26
CA ASP A 140 5.77 -6.09 -19.22
C ASP A 140 7.19 -6.12 -18.61
N ARG A 141 8.24 -5.99 -19.45
CA ARG A 141 9.64 -5.93 -19.01
C ARG A 141 9.97 -4.78 -18.07
N HIS A 142 9.10 -3.76 -17.94
CA HIS A 142 9.30 -2.59 -17.09
C HIS A 142 8.32 -2.52 -15.89
N LEU A 143 7.44 -3.53 -15.71
CA LEU A 143 6.45 -3.54 -14.62
C LEU A 143 7.10 -3.49 -13.24
N GLU A 144 8.18 -4.25 -13.04
CA GLU A 144 8.93 -4.24 -11.76
C GLU A 144 9.46 -2.85 -11.43
N SER A 145 10.10 -2.21 -12.41
CA SER A 145 10.63 -0.86 -12.23
C SER A 145 9.53 0.18 -12.06
N ALA A 146 8.39 -0.02 -12.72
CA ALA A 146 7.23 0.87 -12.58
C ALA A 146 6.59 0.73 -11.20
N ASN A 147 6.35 -0.50 -10.71
CA ASN A 147 5.84 -0.75 -9.37
C ASN A 147 6.80 -0.23 -8.30
N SER A 148 8.11 -0.44 -8.49
CA SER A 148 9.14 0.10 -7.62
C SER A 148 9.13 1.63 -7.58
N ALA A 149 8.99 2.30 -8.73
CA ALA A 149 8.92 3.76 -8.79
C ALA A 149 7.66 4.29 -8.09
N ILE A 150 6.49 3.67 -8.32
CA ILE A 150 5.23 4.04 -7.67
C ILE A 150 5.34 3.86 -6.15
N GLY A 151 5.86 2.71 -5.70
CA GLY A 151 6.07 2.44 -4.28
C GLY A 151 7.04 3.43 -3.64
N PHE A 152 8.17 3.71 -4.30
CA PHE A 152 9.12 4.72 -3.82
C PHE A 152 8.49 6.11 -3.72
N GLY A 153 7.69 6.53 -4.71
CA GLY A 153 7.03 7.83 -4.71
C GLY A 153 5.99 7.95 -3.58
N ALA A 154 5.11 6.96 -3.44
CA ALA A 154 4.06 6.98 -2.43
C ALA A 154 4.64 6.87 -1.01
N ASN A 155 5.40 5.80 -0.71
CA ASN A 155 5.95 5.58 0.63
C ASN A 155 7.01 6.63 1.02
N GLY A 156 7.75 7.19 0.03
CA GLY A 156 8.68 8.29 0.30
C GLY A 156 7.97 9.56 0.75
N MET A 157 6.84 9.87 0.14
CA MET A 157 6.03 11.03 0.51
C MET A 157 5.33 10.81 1.86
N GLU A 158 4.82 9.60 2.11
CA GLU A 158 4.26 9.22 3.42
C GLU A 158 5.30 9.31 4.55
N ALA A 159 6.55 8.95 4.29
CA ALA A 159 7.61 9.05 5.28
C ALA A 159 8.04 10.50 5.58
N ILE A 160 8.04 11.38 4.57
CA ILE A 160 8.45 12.78 4.71
C ILE A 160 7.29 13.65 5.22
N GLY A 161 6.06 13.32 4.85
CA GLY A 161 4.86 14.11 5.13
C GLY A 161 4.69 14.51 6.60
N PRO A 162 4.78 13.60 7.59
CA PRO A 162 4.61 13.95 9.00
C PRO A 162 5.59 15.00 9.51
N PHE A 163 6.85 14.97 9.05
CA PHE A 163 7.86 15.98 9.44
C PHE A 163 7.50 17.35 8.87
N VAL A 164 7.08 17.39 7.59
CA VAL A 164 6.65 18.62 6.95
C VAL A 164 5.34 19.13 7.57
N ALA A 165 4.40 18.24 7.87
CA ALA A 165 3.15 18.58 8.53
C ALA A 165 3.40 19.22 9.89
N ALA A 166 4.26 18.65 10.74
CA ALA A 166 4.58 19.19 12.05
C ALA A 166 5.14 20.62 11.93
N ALA A 167 6.11 20.83 11.03
CA ALA A 167 6.68 22.16 10.81
C ALA A 167 5.65 23.18 10.25
N LEU A 168 4.78 22.75 9.34
CA LEU A 168 3.76 23.62 8.76
C LEU A 168 2.65 23.95 9.77
N LEU A 169 2.24 23.00 10.61
CA LEU A 169 1.20 23.22 11.62
C LEU A 169 1.58 24.33 12.60
N GLU A 170 2.84 24.42 12.99
CA GLU A 170 3.35 25.47 13.88
C GLU A 170 3.32 26.86 13.21
N VAL A 171 3.58 26.93 11.89
CA VAL A 171 3.74 28.22 11.17
C VAL A 171 2.43 28.73 10.59
N ILE A 172 1.65 27.85 9.96
CA ILE A 172 0.46 28.27 9.17
C ILE A 172 -0.85 27.70 9.71
N GLY A 173 -0.79 26.79 10.71
CA GLY A 173 -1.96 26.22 11.37
C GLY A 173 -2.71 25.15 10.55
N ILE A 174 -3.65 24.50 11.22
CA ILE A 174 -4.37 23.30 10.71
C ILE A 174 -5.11 23.57 9.39
N ARG A 175 -5.85 24.68 9.31
CA ARG A 175 -6.64 25.00 8.10
C ARG A 175 -5.78 25.12 6.85
N ALA A 176 -4.64 25.79 6.95
CA ALA A 176 -3.74 25.98 5.82
C ALA A 176 -3.10 24.66 5.40
N VAL A 177 -2.73 23.78 6.34
CA VAL A 177 -2.20 22.45 6.04
C VAL A 177 -3.25 21.60 5.31
N LEU A 178 -4.51 21.60 5.76
CA LEU A 178 -5.60 20.90 5.08
C LEU A 178 -5.88 21.49 3.69
N LEU A 179 -5.74 22.82 3.49
CA LEU A 179 -5.89 23.44 2.16
C LEU A 179 -4.73 23.07 1.22
N ILE A 180 -3.51 22.84 1.75
CA ILE A 180 -2.41 22.27 0.97
C ILE A 180 -2.77 20.85 0.51
N ASP A 181 -3.35 20.02 1.38
CA ASP A 181 -3.82 18.69 1.01
C ASP A 181 -4.89 18.75 -0.10
N VAL A 182 -5.87 19.65 0.00
CA VAL A 182 -6.84 19.93 -1.08
C VAL A 182 -6.12 20.27 -2.39
N ALA A 183 -5.11 21.16 -2.34
CA ALA A 183 -4.35 21.56 -3.52
C ALA A 183 -3.60 20.37 -4.14
N THR A 184 -3.09 19.42 -3.33
CA THR A 184 -2.43 18.20 -3.83
C THR A 184 -3.41 17.30 -4.57
N PHE A 185 -4.63 17.10 -4.05
CA PHE A 185 -5.68 16.34 -4.75
C PHE A 185 -6.08 16.98 -6.08
N LEU A 186 -6.27 18.32 -6.10
CA LEU A 186 -6.61 19.04 -7.32
C LEU A 186 -5.49 18.96 -8.36
N LEU A 187 -4.23 19.07 -7.93
CA LEU A 187 -3.08 18.94 -8.81
C LEU A 187 -2.95 17.50 -9.34
N SER A 188 -3.15 16.50 -8.49
CA SER A 188 -3.20 15.10 -8.89
C SER A 188 -4.30 14.87 -9.94
N ALA A 189 -5.53 15.35 -9.69
CA ALA A 189 -6.63 15.27 -10.65
C ALA A 189 -6.29 15.95 -11.98
N ALA A 190 -5.66 17.12 -11.95
CA ALA A 190 -5.23 17.87 -13.14
C ALA A 190 -4.15 17.11 -13.96
N LEU A 191 -3.28 16.36 -13.30
CA LEU A 191 -2.31 15.49 -13.97
C LEU A 191 -2.97 14.27 -14.56
N LEU A 192 -3.89 13.63 -13.83
CA LEU A 192 -4.61 12.44 -14.26
C LEU A 192 -5.56 12.70 -15.43
N ILE A 193 -6.22 13.86 -15.48
CA ILE A 193 -7.11 14.22 -16.60
C ILE A 193 -6.35 14.36 -17.92
N ARG A 194 -5.04 14.61 -17.88
CA ARG A 194 -4.16 14.68 -19.07
C ARG A 194 -3.72 13.30 -19.58
N LEU A 195 -4.07 12.21 -18.89
CA LEU A 195 -3.91 10.86 -19.42
C LEU A 195 -4.91 10.65 -20.57
N ARG A 196 -4.56 9.78 -21.51
CA ARG A 196 -5.54 9.33 -22.53
C ARG A 196 -6.67 8.58 -21.83
N PRO A 197 -7.89 8.55 -22.42
CA PRO A 197 -8.95 7.67 -21.92
C PRO A 197 -8.44 6.25 -21.75
N LEU A 198 -8.76 5.64 -20.63
CA LEU A 198 -8.36 4.29 -20.24
C LEU A 198 -9.64 3.44 -20.07
N PRO A 199 -10.30 3.10 -21.20
CA PRO A 199 -11.58 2.42 -21.16
C PRO A 199 -11.46 1.10 -20.40
N PRO A 200 -12.57 0.60 -19.83
CA PRO A 200 -12.59 -0.72 -19.23
C PRO A 200 -12.14 -1.74 -20.29
N ALA A 201 -11.45 -2.79 -19.85
CA ALA A 201 -11.19 -3.92 -20.72
C ALA A 201 -12.54 -4.47 -21.17
N ALA A 202 -12.70 -4.69 -22.50
CA ALA A 202 -13.98 -4.94 -23.16
C ALA A 202 -14.93 -5.84 -22.36
N VAL A 203 -16.05 -5.27 -21.93
CA VAL A 203 -17.16 -6.03 -21.37
C VAL A 203 -17.79 -6.76 -22.56
N GLN A 204 -17.93 -8.07 -22.47
CA GLN A 204 -18.69 -8.82 -23.46
C GLN A 204 -20.11 -8.24 -23.55
N ASP A 205 -20.49 -7.78 -24.74
CA ASP A 205 -21.76 -7.13 -25.01
C ASP A 205 -22.93 -7.97 -24.51
N GLY A 206 -23.82 -7.34 -23.76
CA GLY A 206 -25.15 -7.87 -23.42
C GLY A 206 -25.45 -8.17 -21.95
N GLN A 207 -24.47 -8.14 -21.04
CA GLN A 207 -24.77 -8.38 -19.62
C GLN A 207 -25.08 -7.07 -18.88
N ARG A 208 -26.29 -7.01 -18.31
CA ARG A 208 -26.67 -5.92 -17.37
C ARG A 208 -25.69 -5.87 -16.23
N PRO A 209 -25.24 -4.67 -15.89
CA PRO A 209 -24.23 -4.47 -14.86
C PRO A 209 -24.74 -4.87 -13.46
N ARG A 210 -24.12 -5.90 -12.88
CA ARG A 210 -24.37 -6.32 -11.50
C ARG A 210 -23.06 -6.25 -10.71
N ILE A 211 -22.82 -5.17 -9.98
CA ILE A 211 -21.59 -4.98 -9.17
C ILE A 211 -21.34 -6.18 -8.26
N VAL A 212 -22.39 -6.70 -7.61
CA VAL A 212 -22.29 -7.89 -6.75
C VAL A 212 -21.81 -9.12 -7.53
N ALA A 213 -22.31 -9.35 -8.76
CA ALA A 213 -21.86 -10.46 -9.59
C ALA A 213 -20.39 -10.29 -10.01
N ASP A 214 -19.95 -9.06 -10.24
CA ASP A 214 -18.56 -8.72 -10.55
C ASP A 214 -17.64 -8.98 -9.35
N VAL A 215 -18.06 -8.60 -8.14
CA VAL A 215 -17.34 -8.92 -6.89
C VAL A 215 -17.22 -10.44 -6.72
N VAL A 216 -18.35 -11.16 -6.86
CA VAL A 216 -18.36 -12.64 -6.75
C VAL A 216 -17.43 -13.28 -7.79
N THR A 217 -17.41 -12.75 -9.02
CA THR A 217 -16.53 -13.23 -10.08
C THR A 217 -15.05 -13.03 -9.72
N GLY A 218 -14.67 -11.85 -9.18
CA GLY A 218 -13.31 -11.58 -8.71
C GLY A 218 -12.89 -12.51 -7.56
N LEU A 219 -13.75 -12.67 -6.55
CA LEU A 219 -13.55 -13.60 -5.43
C LEU A 219 -13.40 -15.05 -5.92
N ARG A 220 -14.29 -15.48 -6.83
CA ARG A 220 -14.22 -16.81 -7.42
C ARG A 220 -12.94 -17.03 -8.20
N PHE A 221 -12.49 -16.05 -8.99
CA PHE A 221 -11.22 -16.12 -9.71
C PHE A 221 -10.05 -16.29 -8.71
N MET A 222 -9.99 -15.46 -7.66
CA MET A 222 -8.95 -15.60 -6.62
C MET A 222 -9.00 -16.96 -5.93
N ALA A 223 -10.20 -17.51 -5.69
CA ALA A 223 -10.36 -18.83 -5.05
C ALA A 223 -10.00 -19.99 -5.99
N THR A 224 -10.21 -19.84 -7.31
CA THR A 224 -10.01 -20.92 -8.29
C THR A 224 -8.65 -20.90 -8.99
N ALA A 225 -8.00 -19.73 -9.10
CA ALA A 225 -6.65 -19.61 -9.66
C ALA A 225 -5.59 -20.01 -8.62
N PRO A 226 -4.94 -21.18 -8.73
CA PRO A 226 -4.14 -21.75 -7.63
C PRO A 226 -2.99 -20.85 -7.20
N LEU A 227 -2.28 -20.25 -8.16
CA LEU A 227 -1.15 -19.35 -7.89
C LEU A 227 -1.63 -18.06 -7.20
N ILE A 228 -2.66 -17.39 -7.73
CA ILE A 228 -3.18 -16.15 -7.15
C ILE A 228 -3.74 -16.39 -5.76
N ARG A 229 -4.44 -17.51 -5.55
CA ARG A 229 -4.93 -17.92 -4.24
C ARG A 229 -3.79 -18.10 -3.25
N ALA A 230 -2.73 -18.84 -3.63
CA ALA A 230 -1.60 -19.10 -2.76
C ALA A 230 -0.84 -17.81 -2.40
N VAL A 231 -0.63 -16.93 -3.37
CA VAL A 231 0.00 -15.62 -3.15
C VAL A 231 -0.87 -14.73 -2.25
N ALA A 232 -2.18 -14.65 -2.52
CA ALA A 232 -3.10 -13.85 -1.72
C ALA A 232 -3.20 -14.34 -0.26
N LEU A 233 -3.39 -15.64 -0.06
CA LEU A 233 -3.46 -16.23 1.28
C LEU A 233 -2.12 -16.10 2.02
N GLY A 234 -0.99 -16.31 1.33
CA GLY A 234 0.34 -16.12 1.90
C GLY A 234 0.59 -14.67 2.32
N PHE A 235 0.19 -13.70 1.48
CA PHE A 235 0.33 -12.29 1.79
C PHE A 235 -0.52 -11.89 3.01
N VAL A 236 -1.80 -12.22 3.00
CA VAL A 236 -2.73 -11.97 4.11
C VAL A 236 -2.22 -12.61 5.41
N ALA A 237 -1.79 -13.87 5.38
CA ALA A 237 -1.27 -14.57 6.56
C ALA A 237 0.00 -13.89 7.12
N VAL A 238 0.92 -13.49 6.25
CA VAL A 238 2.14 -12.77 6.67
C VAL A 238 1.80 -11.40 7.24
N VAL A 239 0.82 -10.67 6.69
CA VAL A 239 0.38 -9.38 7.23
C VAL A 239 -0.28 -9.54 8.60
N ILE A 240 -1.12 -10.56 8.80
CA ILE A 240 -1.70 -10.85 10.13
C ILE A 240 -0.59 -11.07 11.18
N CYS A 241 0.48 -11.73 10.79
CA CYS A 241 1.58 -12.01 11.72
C CYS A 241 2.49 -10.78 11.95
N ASN A 242 2.76 -10.02 10.89
CA ASN A 242 3.79 -8.97 10.92
C ASN A 242 3.28 -7.56 11.23
N GLY A 243 1.97 -7.29 11.15
CA GLY A 243 1.42 -5.96 11.47
C GLY A 243 1.44 -5.61 12.97
N VAL A 244 1.73 -6.59 13.82
CA VAL A 244 1.86 -6.40 15.28
C VAL A 244 2.99 -5.44 15.66
N ASP A 245 3.98 -5.28 14.81
CA ASP A 245 5.16 -4.44 15.04
C ASP A 245 4.81 -2.96 15.16
N ASP A 246 3.79 -2.47 14.48
CA ASP A 246 3.33 -1.09 14.61
C ASP A 246 2.92 -0.70 16.04
N VAL A 247 2.54 -1.68 16.86
CA VAL A 247 2.24 -1.47 18.28
C VAL A 247 3.42 -1.89 19.16
N ALA A 248 3.99 -3.06 18.89
CA ALA A 248 4.99 -3.68 19.76
C ALA A 248 6.36 -2.96 19.79
N LEU A 249 6.72 -2.20 18.71
CA LEU A 249 7.97 -1.44 18.67
C LEU A 249 8.05 -0.38 19.78
N LEU A 250 6.95 0.30 20.07
CA LEU A 250 6.89 1.30 21.14
C LEU A 250 7.27 0.67 22.49
N PHE A 251 6.62 -0.43 22.82
CA PHE A 251 6.84 -1.13 24.10
C PHE A 251 8.20 -1.83 24.12
N LEU A 252 8.72 -2.30 22.99
CA LEU A 252 10.08 -2.85 22.90
C LEU A 252 11.12 -1.79 23.30
N VAL A 253 10.95 -0.55 22.82
CA VAL A 253 11.83 0.56 23.16
C VAL A 253 11.75 0.94 24.64
N GLN A 254 10.54 1.04 25.17
CA GLN A 254 10.31 1.45 26.55
C GLN A 254 10.68 0.36 27.56
N ASP A 255 10.14 -0.85 27.38
CA ASP A 255 10.21 -1.91 28.39
C ASP A 255 11.48 -2.75 28.29
N SER A 256 12.01 -2.93 27.05
CA SER A 256 13.17 -3.82 26.82
C SER A 256 14.48 -3.08 26.68
N PHE A 257 14.49 -1.87 26.12
CA PHE A 257 15.69 -1.06 25.96
C PHE A 257 15.78 0.10 26.96
N HIS A 258 14.71 0.34 27.75
CA HIS A 258 14.62 1.44 28.72
C HIS A 258 14.99 2.80 28.11
N ALA A 259 14.59 3.01 26.84
CA ALA A 259 14.90 4.22 26.09
C ALA A 259 13.65 5.12 25.98
N ASN A 260 13.90 6.39 25.64
CA ASN A 260 12.82 7.37 25.48
C ASN A 260 11.87 7.01 24.33
N THR A 261 10.61 7.36 24.48
CA THR A 261 9.55 7.15 23.45
C THR A 261 9.93 7.70 22.07
N SER A 262 10.66 8.83 22.04
CA SER A 262 11.18 9.42 20.79
C SER A 262 12.10 8.46 20.01
N THR A 263 12.76 7.52 20.69
CA THR A 263 13.63 6.50 20.06
C THR A 263 12.83 5.54 19.19
N THR A 264 11.54 5.33 19.48
CA THR A 264 10.64 4.52 18.64
C THR A 264 10.56 5.07 17.21
N GLY A 265 10.57 6.40 17.07
CA GLY A 265 10.59 7.06 15.76
C GLY A 265 11.80 6.67 14.91
N TYR A 266 12.97 6.40 15.52
CA TYR A 266 14.14 5.92 14.76
C TYR A 266 13.94 4.51 14.22
N LEU A 267 13.24 3.62 14.95
CA LEU A 267 12.95 2.26 14.48
C LEU A 267 11.91 2.25 13.35
N TYR A 268 10.85 3.06 13.44
CA TYR A 268 9.94 3.26 12.32
C TYR A 268 10.65 3.89 11.12
N GLY A 269 11.52 4.87 11.37
CA GLY A 269 12.35 5.47 10.33
C GLY A 269 13.26 4.46 9.66
N ALA A 270 13.81 3.49 10.40
CA ALA A 270 14.62 2.41 9.83
C ALA A 270 13.82 1.54 8.85
N VAL A 271 12.57 1.17 9.20
CA VAL A 271 11.67 0.44 8.27
C VAL A 271 11.43 1.26 7.02
N GLY A 272 11.09 2.54 7.16
CA GLY A 272 10.85 3.46 6.04
C GLY A 272 12.09 3.61 5.13
N LEU A 273 13.28 3.81 5.72
CA LEU A 273 14.54 3.88 4.97
C LEU A 273 14.84 2.57 4.24
N GLY A 274 14.62 1.44 4.89
CA GLY A 274 14.78 0.12 4.29
C GLY A 274 13.83 -0.10 3.10
N LEU A 275 12.57 0.28 3.27
CA LEU A 275 11.54 0.22 2.22
C LEU A 275 11.96 1.05 1.00
N LEU A 276 12.37 2.30 1.20
CA LEU A 276 12.83 3.19 0.14
C LEU A 276 14.11 2.67 -0.54
N ALA A 277 15.07 2.19 0.24
CA ALA A 277 16.29 1.58 -0.28
C ALA A 277 15.97 0.34 -1.14
N GLY A 278 15.07 -0.51 -0.68
CA GLY A 278 14.61 -1.68 -1.41
C GLY A 278 13.95 -1.31 -2.74
N TYR A 279 13.04 -0.35 -2.77
CA TYR A 279 12.45 0.14 -4.03
C TYR A 279 13.51 0.69 -4.99
N LEU A 280 14.51 1.43 -4.50
CA LEU A 280 15.59 1.96 -5.34
C LEU A 280 16.48 0.85 -5.90
N ILE A 281 16.87 -0.12 -5.07
CA ILE A 281 17.76 -1.22 -5.47
C ILE A 281 17.08 -2.13 -6.49
N LEU A 282 15.86 -2.58 -6.16
CA LEU A 282 15.09 -3.50 -7.01
C LEU A 282 14.65 -2.83 -8.31
N GLY A 283 14.21 -1.58 -8.22
CA GLY A 283 13.76 -0.81 -9.40
C GLY A 283 14.87 -0.48 -10.40
N ARG A 284 16.12 -0.27 -9.93
CA ARG A 284 17.26 0.06 -10.81
C ARG A 284 17.83 -1.14 -11.54
N ARG A 285 17.83 -2.30 -10.91
CA ARG A 285 18.52 -3.50 -11.45
C ARG A 285 17.67 -4.26 -12.45
N GLY A 286 16.33 -4.08 -12.44
CA GLY A 286 15.42 -4.95 -13.17
C GLY A 286 15.70 -6.39 -12.76
N THR A 287 14.98 -6.96 -11.85
CA THR A 287 15.36 -8.24 -11.27
C THR A 287 15.22 -9.36 -12.31
N ARG A 288 16.29 -10.13 -12.52
CA ARG A 288 16.19 -11.44 -13.20
C ARG A 288 15.53 -12.49 -12.30
N THR A 289 15.18 -12.10 -11.06
CA THR A 289 14.57 -12.98 -10.07
C THR A 289 13.10 -13.17 -10.41
N PRO A 290 12.59 -14.40 -10.48
CA PRO A 290 11.16 -14.64 -10.66
C PRO A 290 10.35 -13.92 -9.57
N MET A 291 9.25 -13.27 -9.94
CA MET A 291 8.44 -12.47 -9.01
C MET A 291 7.91 -13.25 -7.82
N ILE A 292 7.64 -14.54 -8.00
CA ILE A 292 7.27 -15.45 -6.92
C ILE A 292 8.40 -15.55 -5.88
N VAL A 293 9.63 -15.70 -6.34
CA VAL A 293 10.80 -15.80 -5.45
C VAL A 293 11.01 -14.46 -4.75
N LEU A 294 10.86 -13.33 -5.46
CA LEU A 294 10.96 -11.99 -4.87
C LEU A 294 9.91 -11.78 -3.78
N PHE A 295 8.66 -12.16 -4.03
CA PHE A 295 7.57 -12.12 -3.06
C PHE A 295 7.87 -12.96 -1.82
N LEU A 296 8.26 -14.24 -2.01
CA LEU A 296 8.56 -15.15 -0.90
C LEU A 296 9.78 -14.71 -0.09
N LEU A 297 10.84 -14.23 -0.75
CA LEU A 297 11.99 -13.65 -0.07
C LEU A 297 11.62 -12.40 0.73
N GLY A 298 10.76 -11.54 0.18
CA GLY A 298 10.23 -10.39 0.89
C GLY A 298 9.47 -10.78 2.16
N CYS A 299 8.56 -11.76 2.06
CA CYS A 299 7.85 -12.33 3.20
C CYS A 299 8.80 -12.93 4.24
N ALA A 300 9.81 -13.69 3.79
CA ALA A 300 10.79 -14.33 4.68
C ALA A 300 11.66 -13.29 5.40
N VAL A 301 12.19 -12.30 4.68
CA VAL A 301 13.02 -11.23 5.26
C VAL A 301 12.22 -10.39 6.25
N SER A 302 10.96 -10.06 5.93
CA SER A 302 10.08 -9.32 6.84
C SER A 302 9.81 -10.11 8.12
N SER A 303 9.43 -11.38 8.00
CA SER A 303 9.13 -12.22 9.17
C SER A 303 10.37 -12.54 10.00
N LEU A 304 11.52 -12.81 9.34
CA LEU A 304 12.80 -13.01 10.02
C LEU A 304 13.27 -11.75 10.72
N GLY A 305 13.07 -10.58 10.09
CA GLY A 305 13.35 -9.28 10.70
C GLY A 305 12.60 -9.07 12.02
N ASN A 306 11.30 -9.41 12.05
CA ASN A 306 10.53 -9.36 13.30
C ASN A 306 11.03 -10.36 14.35
N LEU A 307 11.23 -11.61 13.97
CA LEU A 307 11.76 -12.63 14.90
C LEU A 307 13.08 -12.19 15.52
N LEU A 308 14.03 -11.75 14.72
CA LEU A 308 15.35 -11.31 15.19
C LEU A 308 15.27 -9.99 15.98
N THR A 309 14.30 -9.10 15.67
CA THR A 309 14.07 -7.89 16.48
C THR A 309 13.64 -8.24 17.90
N GLY A 310 12.81 -9.27 18.08
CA GLY A 310 12.50 -9.79 19.42
C GLY A 310 13.70 -10.33 20.19
N LEU A 311 14.71 -10.81 19.50
CA LEU A 311 15.98 -11.30 20.08
C LEU A 311 17.05 -10.22 20.19
N ALA A 312 16.84 -9.03 19.65
CA ALA A 312 17.82 -7.94 19.69
C ALA A 312 18.09 -7.47 21.13
N TRP A 313 19.36 -7.33 21.47
CA TRP A 313 19.80 -6.83 22.80
C TRP A 313 20.30 -5.39 22.78
N THR A 314 20.41 -4.78 21.59
CA THR A 314 20.78 -3.38 21.43
C THR A 314 19.83 -2.66 20.47
N LEU A 315 19.67 -1.36 20.68
CA LEU A 315 18.91 -0.49 19.76
C LEU A 315 19.49 -0.50 18.34
N THR A 316 20.85 -0.53 18.23
CA THR A 316 21.52 -0.58 16.93
C THR A 316 21.20 -1.88 16.18
N ALA A 317 21.17 -3.02 16.89
CA ALA A 317 20.76 -4.29 16.29
C ALA A 317 19.29 -4.22 15.82
N ALA A 318 18.38 -3.74 16.67
CA ALA A 318 16.98 -3.56 16.32
C ALA A 318 16.80 -2.63 15.10
N PHE A 319 17.52 -1.50 15.06
CA PHE A 319 17.52 -0.56 13.95
C PHE A 319 17.93 -1.24 12.63
N THR A 320 19.05 -1.98 12.65
CA THR A 320 19.57 -2.68 11.47
C THR A 320 18.59 -3.74 10.98
N LEU A 321 17.97 -4.49 11.90
CA LEU A 321 16.98 -5.52 11.56
C LEU A 321 15.70 -4.92 10.98
N GLN A 322 15.23 -3.79 11.53
CA GLN A 322 14.07 -3.08 10.99
C GLN A 322 14.36 -2.46 9.62
N LEU A 323 15.57 -1.97 9.38
CA LEU A 323 15.98 -1.51 8.05
C LEU A 323 15.98 -2.65 7.04
N LEU A 324 16.55 -3.82 7.37
CA LEU A 324 16.52 -5.01 6.50
C LEU A 324 15.08 -5.50 6.26
N ARG A 325 14.22 -5.44 7.28
CA ARG A 325 12.81 -5.75 7.16
C ARG A 325 12.12 -4.82 6.16
N GLY A 326 12.40 -3.52 6.20
CA GLY A 326 11.89 -2.57 5.21
C GLY A 326 12.24 -2.94 3.77
N VAL A 327 13.47 -3.40 3.51
CA VAL A 327 13.86 -3.95 2.21
C VAL A 327 13.02 -5.18 1.85
N GLY A 328 12.73 -6.06 2.81
CA GLY A 328 11.83 -7.20 2.62
C GLY A 328 10.41 -6.78 2.22
N LEU A 329 9.86 -5.76 2.87
CA LEU A 329 8.53 -5.22 2.57
C LEU A 329 8.44 -4.68 1.13
N SER A 330 9.47 -3.97 0.65
CA SER A 330 9.49 -3.49 -0.74
C SER A 330 9.56 -4.63 -1.76
N ALA A 331 10.32 -5.69 -1.46
CA ALA A 331 10.40 -6.88 -2.30
C ALA A 331 9.05 -7.62 -2.37
N MET A 332 8.36 -7.74 -1.24
CA MET A 332 7.03 -8.32 -1.13
C MET A 332 6.01 -7.52 -1.94
N ASP A 333 6.00 -6.19 -1.80
CA ASP A 333 5.07 -5.30 -2.53
C ASP A 333 5.30 -5.34 -4.04
N ILE A 334 6.55 -5.19 -4.51
CA ILE A 334 6.88 -5.30 -5.94
C ILE A 334 6.49 -6.68 -6.49
N GLY A 335 6.82 -7.74 -5.73
CA GLY A 335 6.54 -9.12 -6.12
C GLY A 335 5.05 -9.37 -6.30
N VAL A 336 4.22 -9.07 -5.30
CA VAL A 336 2.78 -9.31 -5.36
C VAL A 336 2.10 -8.47 -6.44
N ASN A 337 2.44 -7.17 -6.53
CA ASN A 337 1.83 -6.30 -7.53
C ASN A 337 2.14 -6.75 -8.95
N THR A 338 3.41 -7.07 -9.23
CA THR A 338 3.83 -7.54 -10.56
C THR A 338 3.23 -8.90 -10.90
N LEU A 339 3.15 -9.82 -9.93
CA LEU A 339 2.47 -11.12 -10.13
C LEU A 339 0.99 -10.95 -10.50
N VAL A 340 0.26 -10.14 -9.76
CA VAL A 340 -1.15 -9.87 -10.05
C VAL A 340 -1.30 -9.23 -11.44
N GLN A 341 -0.46 -8.25 -11.79
CA GLN A 341 -0.50 -7.57 -13.07
C GLN A 341 -0.18 -8.49 -14.26
N ARG A 342 0.66 -9.52 -14.07
CA ARG A 342 1.03 -10.48 -15.12
C ARG A 342 0.05 -11.65 -15.26
N GLN A 343 -0.52 -12.11 -14.14
CA GLN A 343 -1.30 -13.34 -14.10
C GLN A 343 -2.81 -13.14 -14.18
N VAL A 344 -3.28 -11.91 -13.91
CA VAL A 344 -4.71 -11.61 -13.89
C VAL A 344 -5.12 -10.94 -15.19
N PRO A 345 -6.18 -11.44 -15.87
CA PRO A 345 -6.72 -10.77 -17.06
C PRO A 345 -7.04 -9.30 -16.79
N ALA A 346 -6.73 -8.44 -17.76
CA ALA A 346 -6.92 -6.99 -17.63
C ALA A 346 -8.34 -6.56 -17.23
N ALA A 347 -9.35 -7.36 -17.61
CA ALA A 347 -10.77 -7.15 -17.27
C ALA A 347 -11.10 -7.43 -15.79
N MET A 348 -10.19 -8.06 -15.03
CA MET A 348 -10.43 -8.47 -13.65
C MET A 348 -9.35 -7.93 -12.67
N THR A 349 -8.36 -7.22 -13.18
CA THR A 349 -7.20 -6.75 -12.39
C THR A 349 -7.63 -5.85 -11.24
N GLY A 350 -8.58 -4.93 -11.45
CA GLY A 350 -9.11 -4.06 -10.41
C GLY A 350 -9.84 -4.85 -9.31
N ARG A 351 -10.67 -5.84 -9.70
CA ARG A 351 -11.39 -6.70 -8.74
C ARG A 351 -10.44 -7.49 -7.86
N VAL A 352 -9.38 -8.06 -8.47
CA VAL A 352 -8.37 -8.83 -7.73
C VAL A 352 -7.58 -7.92 -6.81
N PHE A 353 -7.13 -6.74 -7.25
CA PHE A 353 -6.45 -5.77 -6.39
C PHE A 353 -7.34 -5.26 -5.27
N GLY A 354 -8.58 -4.89 -5.57
CA GLY A 354 -9.53 -4.43 -4.56
C GLY A 354 -9.79 -5.48 -3.48
N THR A 355 -9.98 -6.74 -3.89
CA THR A 355 -10.18 -7.86 -2.95
C THR A 355 -8.92 -8.15 -2.13
N LEU A 356 -7.75 -8.18 -2.80
CA LEU A 356 -6.47 -8.48 -2.15
C LEU A 356 -6.13 -7.43 -1.09
N TYR A 357 -6.15 -6.14 -1.47
CA TYR A 357 -5.79 -5.07 -0.53
C TYR A 357 -6.89 -4.78 0.50
N GLY A 358 -8.15 -5.09 0.19
CA GLY A 358 -9.21 -5.12 1.19
C GLY A 358 -8.96 -6.21 2.24
N ALA A 359 -8.56 -7.41 1.81
CA ALA A 359 -8.20 -8.49 2.72
C ALA A 359 -6.93 -8.17 3.54
N VAL A 360 -5.95 -7.50 2.94
CA VAL A 360 -4.74 -7.03 3.63
C VAL A 360 -5.08 -5.99 4.70
N GLY A 361 -5.96 -5.03 4.42
CA GLY A 361 -6.42 -4.06 5.43
C GLY A 361 -7.16 -4.71 6.59
N ALA A 362 -8.03 -5.69 6.30
CA ALA A 362 -8.67 -6.48 7.36
C ALA A 362 -7.65 -7.32 8.17
N ALA A 363 -6.65 -7.88 7.50
CA ALA A 363 -5.56 -8.62 8.13
C ALA A 363 -4.73 -7.73 9.08
N ALA A 364 -4.43 -6.50 8.69
CA ALA A 364 -3.75 -5.52 9.53
C ALA A 364 -4.55 -5.21 10.80
N ALA A 365 -5.87 -5.01 10.68
CA ALA A 365 -6.73 -4.78 11.84
C ALA A 365 -6.75 -5.99 12.80
N ILE A 366 -6.81 -7.22 12.27
CA ILE A 366 -6.70 -8.45 13.07
C ILE A 366 -5.33 -8.51 13.76
N SER A 367 -4.26 -8.15 13.04
CA SER A 367 -2.89 -8.12 13.57
C SER A 367 -2.76 -7.17 14.75
N TYR A 368 -3.33 -5.97 14.67
CA TYR A 368 -3.29 -4.99 15.76
C TYR A 368 -3.99 -5.51 17.02
N LEU A 369 -5.18 -6.12 16.86
CA LEU A 369 -5.92 -6.67 17.99
C LEU A 369 -5.22 -7.88 18.62
N ALA A 370 -4.76 -8.82 17.80
CA ALA A 370 -4.02 -10.00 18.26
C ALA A 370 -2.67 -9.60 18.89
N GLY A 371 -2.00 -8.62 18.28
CA GLY A 371 -0.73 -8.07 18.77
C GLY A 371 -0.88 -7.39 20.12
N ALA A 372 -1.91 -6.58 20.32
CA ALA A 372 -2.19 -5.94 21.61
C ALA A 372 -2.43 -6.97 22.71
N ALA A 373 -3.26 -8.00 22.45
CA ALA A 373 -3.51 -9.07 23.41
C ALA A 373 -2.26 -9.89 23.75
N LEU A 374 -1.42 -10.17 22.75
CA LEU A 374 -0.16 -10.90 22.95
C LEU A 374 0.87 -10.07 23.74
N LEU A 375 0.87 -8.76 23.47
CA LEU A 375 1.76 -7.80 24.14
C LEU A 375 1.42 -7.66 25.63
N GLU A 376 0.12 -7.52 25.96
CA GLU A 376 -0.34 -7.43 27.36
C GLU A 376 0.01 -8.67 28.17
N THR A 377 -0.04 -9.86 27.57
CA THR A 377 0.18 -11.13 28.27
C THR A 377 1.64 -11.56 28.35
N ASN A 378 2.46 -11.26 27.32
CA ASN A 378 3.79 -11.85 27.16
C ASN A 378 4.91 -10.81 26.96
N GLY A 379 4.56 -9.55 26.84
CA GLY A 379 5.51 -8.47 26.59
C GLY A 379 6.06 -8.40 25.15
N PRO A 380 6.80 -7.33 24.83
CA PRO A 380 7.14 -7.00 23.43
C PRO A 380 8.09 -8.00 22.77
N ARG A 381 9.08 -8.53 23.46
CA ARG A 381 10.04 -9.47 22.89
C ARG A 381 9.38 -10.77 22.43
N VAL A 382 8.53 -11.37 23.29
CA VAL A 382 7.81 -12.59 22.97
C VAL A 382 6.85 -12.35 21.82
N THR A 383 6.18 -11.20 21.81
CA THR A 383 5.29 -10.79 20.73
C THR A 383 6.00 -10.78 19.36
N PHE A 384 7.19 -10.16 19.27
CA PHE A 384 8.00 -10.17 18.05
C PHE A 384 8.46 -11.58 17.64
N ILE A 385 8.91 -12.40 18.62
CA ILE A 385 9.37 -13.77 18.35
C ILE A 385 8.23 -14.63 17.83
N VAL A 386 7.05 -14.57 18.46
CA VAL A 386 5.86 -15.34 18.07
C VAL A 386 5.40 -14.89 16.67
N ALA A 387 5.23 -13.60 16.47
CA ALA A 387 4.77 -13.03 15.20
C ALA A 387 5.72 -13.39 14.04
N GLY A 388 7.03 -13.19 14.22
CA GLY A 388 8.03 -13.52 13.22
C GLY A 388 8.13 -15.03 12.94
N SER A 389 8.02 -15.88 13.98
CA SER A 389 8.05 -17.35 13.82
C SER A 389 6.85 -17.85 13.03
N ILE A 390 5.63 -17.40 13.38
CA ILE A 390 4.41 -17.78 12.67
C ILE A 390 4.44 -17.23 11.23
N GLY A 391 4.92 -15.99 11.03
CA GLY A 391 5.10 -15.40 9.71
C GLY A 391 6.06 -16.21 8.82
N LEU A 392 7.16 -16.73 9.37
CA LEU A 392 8.07 -17.63 8.66
C LEU A 392 7.39 -18.95 8.30
N LEU A 393 6.62 -19.54 9.21
CA LEU A 393 5.85 -20.78 8.93
C LEU A 393 4.82 -20.54 7.83
N CYS A 394 4.11 -19.41 7.85
CA CYS A 394 3.20 -19.02 6.78
C CYS A 394 3.93 -18.86 5.44
N THR A 395 5.12 -18.25 5.44
CA THR A 395 5.94 -18.09 4.24
C THR A 395 6.40 -19.45 3.68
N ILE A 396 6.87 -20.35 4.54
CA ILE A 396 7.29 -21.72 4.13
C ILE A 396 6.09 -22.49 3.58
N THR A 397 4.94 -22.38 4.23
CA THR A 397 3.69 -23.03 3.77
C THR A 397 3.26 -22.47 2.41
N ALA A 398 3.30 -21.15 2.23
CA ALA A 398 2.99 -20.51 0.95
C ALA A 398 3.97 -20.98 -0.14
N ALA A 399 5.28 -21.06 0.15
CA ALA A 399 6.27 -21.56 -0.78
C ALA A 399 6.01 -23.03 -1.17
N ALA A 400 5.68 -23.89 -0.20
CA ALA A 400 5.35 -25.29 -0.46
C ALA A 400 4.07 -25.47 -1.29
N VAL A 401 3.06 -24.60 -1.11
CA VAL A 401 1.84 -24.63 -1.92
C VAL A 401 2.11 -24.13 -3.33
N ILE A 402 2.88 -23.06 -3.48
CA ILE A 402 3.24 -22.46 -4.77
C ILE A 402 4.10 -23.42 -5.60
N SER A 403 5.04 -24.12 -4.98
CA SER A 403 5.91 -25.10 -5.69
C SER A 403 5.14 -26.26 -6.29
N ARG A 404 3.97 -26.60 -5.75
CA ARG A 404 3.07 -27.64 -6.30
C ARG A 404 2.25 -27.14 -7.50
N HIS A 405 2.19 -25.83 -7.73
CA HIS A 405 1.43 -25.19 -8.80
C HIS A 405 2.34 -24.19 -9.53
N PRO A 406 3.38 -24.66 -10.24
CA PRO A 406 4.29 -23.77 -10.95
C PRO A 406 3.50 -22.93 -11.97
N PRO A 407 3.90 -21.66 -12.16
CA PRO A 407 3.29 -20.83 -13.18
C PRO A 407 3.46 -21.51 -14.56
N PRO A 408 2.52 -21.32 -15.49
CA PRO A 408 2.73 -21.76 -16.85
C PRO A 408 4.03 -21.12 -17.36
N THR A 409 4.94 -21.96 -17.84
CA THR A 409 6.16 -21.49 -18.50
C THR A 409 5.72 -20.72 -19.73
N HIS A 410 5.85 -19.38 -19.71
CA HIS A 410 5.83 -18.63 -20.94
C HIS A 410 7.11 -19.01 -21.67
N ASP A 411 6.98 -19.91 -22.63
CA ASP A 411 8.05 -20.18 -23.59
C ASP A 411 8.44 -18.83 -24.20
N THR A 412 9.66 -18.40 -23.89
CA THR A 412 10.34 -17.33 -24.57
C THR A 412 10.71 -17.84 -25.95
N ASN A 413 9.75 -17.75 -26.89
CA ASN A 413 10.03 -17.78 -28.31
C ASN A 413 10.08 -16.36 -28.85
#